data_40d0ccf5ba794b7f11a6259015013fe2
#
_entry.id   40d0ccf5ba794b7f11a6259015013fe2
#
_cell.length_a   1.000
_cell.length_b   1.000
_cell.length_c   1.000
_cell.angle_alpha   90.00
_cell.angle_beta   90.00
_cell.angle_gamma   90.00
#
_symmetry.space_group_name_H-M   'P 1'
#
loop_
_entity.id
_entity.type
_entity.pdbx_description
1 polymer ?
#
loop_
_entity_poly.entity_id
_entity_poly.type
_entity_poly.pdbx_seq_one_letter_code
_entity_poly.pdbx_strand_id
1 'polypeptide(L)'
;NIINKELSYVVDCIDTVTAKIEIIMQCKKLNIPVISALGTGNKLDPSRFEITDIYKTNICPLAKIMRKELRKRNVDSLKVIYSEEEPIKPDETLECSCKTNCICPPGTKRKCSKRNQVPGSISFVPSTAGAAPILPIEA
;
A
#
# COMPACT_ATOMS: atom_id res chain seq x y z
N ASN A 1 16.50 -11.79 11.02
CA ASN A 1 16.07 -11.13 9.77
C ASN A 1 14.96 -11.97 9.17
N ILE A 2 13.78 -11.39 8.99
CA ILE A 2 12.60 -12.15 8.50
C ILE A 2 12.79 -12.49 7.01
N ILE A 3 13.43 -11.60 6.24
CA ILE A 3 13.72 -11.82 4.81
C ILE A 3 15.08 -12.49 4.69
N ASN A 4 15.09 -13.73 4.24
CA ASN A 4 16.28 -14.55 4.05
C ASN A 4 16.21 -15.29 2.68
N LYS A 5 17.29 -15.94 2.28
CA LYS A 5 17.41 -16.64 0.97
C LYS A 5 16.53 -17.89 0.83
N GLU A 6 15.90 -18.33 1.89
CA GLU A 6 15.00 -19.51 1.86
C GLU A 6 13.60 -19.14 1.32
N LEU A 7 13.29 -17.83 1.24
CA LEU A 7 12.02 -17.36 0.72
C LEU A 7 12.01 -17.42 -0.82
N SER A 8 11.03 -18.10 -1.36
CA SER A 8 10.83 -18.18 -2.83
C SER A 8 10.14 -16.93 -3.38
N TYR A 9 9.33 -16.24 -2.58
CA TYR A 9 8.56 -15.08 -2.99
C TYR A 9 8.15 -14.23 -1.77
N VAL A 10 8.01 -12.93 -1.95
CA VAL A 10 7.53 -12.01 -0.90
C VAL A 10 6.34 -11.21 -1.39
N VAL A 11 5.26 -11.24 -0.60
CA VAL A 11 4.07 -10.39 -0.79
C VAL A 11 4.08 -9.30 0.28
N ASP A 12 4.30 -8.07 -0.12
CA ASP A 12 4.30 -6.91 0.78
C ASP A 12 2.92 -6.24 0.83
N CYS A 13 2.24 -6.39 1.96
CA CYS A 13 0.95 -5.75 2.27
C CYS A 13 1.05 -4.74 3.42
N ILE A 14 2.24 -4.23 3.72
CA ILE A 14 2.45 -3.28 4.82
C ILE A 14 1.93 -1.89 4.44
N ASP A 15 1.42 -1.14 5.41
CA ASP A 15 0.89 0.22 5.20
C ASP A 15 1.96 1.33 5.30
N THR A 16 3.12 1.04 5.89
CA THR A 16 4.17 2.03 6.14
C THR A 16 5.16 2.11 4.98
N VAL A 17 5.25 3.27 4.33
CA VAL A 17 6.14 3.51 3.18
C VAL A 17 7.60 3.14 3.46
N THR A 18 8.14 3.53 4.61
CA THR A 18 9.53 3.24 4.98
C THR A 18 9.78 1.72 5.06
N ALA A 19 8.87 0.99 5.70
CA ALA A 19 8.99 -0.46 5.82
C ALA A 19 8.80 -1.17 4.47
N LYS A 20 7.87 -0.70 3.61
CA LYS A 20 7.74 -1.19 2.22
C LYS A 20 9.06 -1.09 1.47
N ILE A 21 9.67 0.08 1.50
CA ILE A 21 10.93 0.33 0.80
C ILE A 21 12.04 -0.58 1.33
N GLU A 22 12.12 -0.76 2.65
CA GLU A 22 13.14 -1.62 3.25
C GLU A 22 12.97 -3.09 2.81
N ILE A 23 11.74 -3.62 2.83
CA ILE A 23 11.43 -4.95 2.34
C ILE A 23 11.83 -5.10 0.88
N ILE A 24 11.43 -4.17 0.02
CA ILE A 24 11.74 -4.20 -1.41
C ILE A 24 13.26 -4.21 -1.63
N MET A 25 13.99 -3.34 -0.93
CA MET A 25 15.44 -3.27 -1.04
C MET A 25 16.13 -4.55 -0.57
N GLN A 26 15.65 -5.17 0.51
CA GLN A 26 16.17 -6.46 0.96
C GLN A 26 15.89 -7.58 -0.04
N CYS A 27 14.67 -7.65 -0.59
CA CYS A 27 14.31 -8.62 -1.62
C CYS A 27 15.18 -8.45 -2.87
N LYS A 28 15.37 -7.22 -3.35
CA LYS A 28 16.26 -6.94 -4.50
C LYS A 28 17.70 -7.37 -4.24
N LYS A 29 18.24 -7.07 -3.03
CA LYS A 29 19.59 -7.47 -2.63
C LYS A 29 19.80 -9.00 -2.61
N LEU A 30 18.75 -9.73 -2.24
CA LEU A 30 18.79 -11.19 -2.13
C LEU A 30 18.31 -11.90 -3.41
N ASN A 31 17.90 -11.14 -4.44
CA ASN A 31 17.28 -11.64 -5.67
C ASN A 31 16.00 -12.45 -5.41
N ILE A 32 15.20 -12.05 -4.44
CA ILE A 32 13.93 -12.67 -4.12
C ILE A 32 12.83 -11.90 -4.86
N PRO A 33 11.96 -12.59 -5.64
CA PRO A 33 10.81 -11.94 -6.26
C PRO A 33 9.89 -11.31 -5.23
N VAL A 34 9.41 -10.10 -5.50
CA VAL A 34 8.54 -9.36 -4.59
C VAL A 34 7.43 -8.65 -5.35
N ILE A 35 6.21 -8.71 -4.79
CA ILE A 35 5.08 -7.89 -5.21
C ILE A 35 4.61 -7.04 -4.03
N SER A 36 4.27 -5.78 -4.28
CA SER A 36 3.85 -4.85 -3.25
C SER A 36 2.42 -4.36 -3.51
N ALA A 37 1.52 -4.57 -2.55
CA ALA A 37 0.17 -4.01 -2.58
C ALA A 37 0.24 -2.51 -2.26
N LEU A 38 -0.38 -1.69 -3.11
CA LEU A 38 -0.47 -0.25 -2.92
C LEU A 38 -1.77 0.16 -2.21
N GLY A 39 -2.08 1.46 -2.19
CA GLY A 39 -3.20 1.99 -1.43
C GLY A 39 -4.56 1.42 -1.83
N THR A 40 -5.26 0.82 -0.87
CA THR A 40 -6.59 0.23 -1.01
C THR A 40 -7.67 1.04 -0.29
N GLY A 41 -7.27 2.05 0.49
CA GLY A 41 -8.20 2.90 1.23
C GLY A 41 -9.01 3.84 0.36
N ASN A 42 -10.22 4.16 0.81
CA ASN A 42 -11.18 5.05 0.14
C ASN A 42 -11.59 4.58 -1.27
N LYS A 43 -11.67 3.27 -1.47
CA LYS A 43 -12.07 2.62 -2.71
C LYS A 43 -13.19 1.64 -2.47
N LEU A 44 -14.06 1.46 -3.45
CA LEU A 44 -15.26 0.64 -3.37
C LEU A 44 -15.27 -0.52 -4.36
N ASP A 45 -14.53 -0.39 -5.48
CA ASP A 45 -14.56 -1.35 -6.57
C ASP A 45 -13.33 -2.26 -6.57
N PRO A 46 -13.43 -3.50 -6.06
CA PRO A 46 -12.33 -4.45 -6.04
C PRO A 46 -11.97 -5.00 -7.43
N SER A 47 -12.85 -4.88 -8.42
CA SER A 47 -12.61 -5.37 -9.79
C SER A 47 -11.58 -4.52 -10.56
N ARG A 48 -11.30 -3.31 -10.07
CA ARG A 48 -10.34 -2.37 -10.68
C ARG A 48 -8.90 -2.56 -10.21
N PHE A 49 -8.62 -3.60 -9.44
CA PHE A 49 -7.23 -3.96 -9.12
C PHE A 49 -6.57 -4.63 -10.31
N GLU A 50 -5.35 -4.19 -10.60
CA GLU A 50 -4.49 -4.77 -11.61
C GLU A 50 -3.07 -4.98 -11.08
N ILE A 51 -2.37 -5.93 -11.70
CA ILE A 51 -0.96 -6.20 -11.44
C ILE A 51 -0.14 -5.62 -12.58
N THR A 52 0.76 -4.70 -12.24
CA THR A 52 1.60 -4.01 -13.22
C THR A 52 2.95 -3.62 -12.62
N ASP A 53 3.79 -2.98 -13.41
CA ASP A 53 5.02 -2.36 -12.90
C ASP A 53 4.70 -1.01 -12.22
N ILE A 54 5.40 -0.70 -11.13
CA ILE A 54 5.22 0.55 -10.36
C ILE A 54 5.33 1.81 -11.24
N TYR A 55 6.15 1.77 -12.28
CA TYR A 55 6.36 2.92 -13.17
C TYR A 55 5.26 3.09 -14.24
N LYS A 56 4.40 2.10 -14.40
CA LYS A 56 3.21 2.15 -15.26
C LYS A 56 1.95 2.60 -14.50
N THR A 57 2.02 2.72 -13.17
CA THR A 57 0.87 3.10 -12.35
C THR A 57 0.49 4.57 -12.50
N ASN A 58 -0.80 4.86 -12.44
CA ASN A 58 -1.39 6.21 -12.50
C ASN A 58 -2.14 6.53 -11.19
N ILE A 59 -2.71 7.71 -11.08
CA ILE A 59 -3.72 8.14 -10.08
C ILE A 59 -3.35 7.91 -8.60
N CYS A 60 -2.81 6.75 -8.22
CA CYS A 60 -2.57 6.35 -6.84
C CYS A 60 -1.51 7.25 -6.15
N PRO A 61 -1.86 8.00 -5.07
CA PRO A 61 -0.93 8.86 -4.35
C PRO A 61 0.24 8.09 -3.72
N LEU A 62 -0.01 6.89 -3.18
CA LEU A 62 1.03 6.04 -2.62
C LEU A 62 2.03 5.58 -3.69
N ALA A 63 1.53 5.20 -4.88
CA ALA A 63 2.38 4.86 -6.01
C ALA A 63 3.31 6.01 -6.41
N LYS A 64 2.82 7.24 -6.39
CA LYS A 64 3.62 8.45 -6.68
C LYS A 64 4.80 8.59 -5.71
N ILE A 65 4.56 8.40 -4.42
CA ILE A 65 5.59 8.46 -3.38
C ILE A 65 6.59 7.31 -3.58
N MET A 66 6.10 6.09 -3.77
CA MET A 66 6.94 4.90 -3.97
C MET A 66 7.84 5.04 -5.20
N ARG A 67 7.31 5.49 -6.34
CA ARG A 67 8.11 5.74 -7.55
C ARG A 67 9.26 6.71 -7.29
N LYS A 68 9.00 7.81 -6.56
CA LYS A 68 10.02 8.80 -6.21
C LYS A 68 11.14 8.18 -5.36
N GLU A 69 10.75 7.43 -4.34
CA GLU A 69 11.70 6.83 -3.39
C GLU A 69 12.50 5.66 -4.00
N LEU A 70 11.88 4.86 -4.87
CA LEU A 70 12.53 3.75 -5.55
C LEU A 70 13.53 4.22 -6.61
N ARG A 71 13.21 5.29 -7.36
CA ARG A 71 14.15 5.92 -8.30
C ARG A 71 15.43 6.39 -7.63
N LYS A 72 15.34 7.00 -6.43
CA LYS A 72 16.51 7.43 -5.66
C LYS A 72 17.42 6.26 -5.25
N ARG A 73 16.90 5.04 -5.26
CA ARG A 73 17.59 3.80 -4.86
C ARG A 73 17.94 2.91 -6.04
N ASN A 74 17.81 3.43 -7.27
CA ASN A 74 18.11 2.72 -8.50
C ASN A 74 17.34 1.39 -8.64
N VAL A 75 16.06 1.40 -8.26
CA VAL A 75 15.15 0.27 -8.50
C VAL A 75 14.42 0.51 -9.81
N ASP A 76 14.76 -0.26 -10.84
CA ASP A 76 14.27 -0.06 -12.21
C ASP A 76 12.88 -0.64 -12.44
N SER A 77 12.48 -1.62 -11.64
CA SER A 77 11.19 -2.29 -11.75
C SER A 77 10.70 -2.82 -10.42
N LEU A 78 9.39 -2.81 -10.21
CA LEU A 78 8.73 -3.45 -9.08
C LEU A 78 7.33 -3.87 -9.50
N LYS A 79 7.01 -5.16 -9.36
CA LYS A 79 5.65 -5.66 -9.54
C LYS A 79 4.78 -5.13 -8.40
N VAL A 80 3.66 -4.54 -8.73
CA VAL A 80 2.71 -3.99 -7.75
C VAL A 80 1.29 -4.40 -8.09
N ILE A 81 0.44 -4.45 -7.07
CA ILE A 81 -1.00 -4.45 -7.23
C ILE A 81 -1.55 -3.09 -6.83
N TYR A 82 -2.35 -2.48 -7.70
CA TYR A 82 -2.96 -1.19 -7.46
C TYR A 82 -4.32 -1.10 -8.15
N SER A 83 -5.09 -0.09 -7.84
CA SER A 83 -6.38 0.17 -8.49
C SER A 83 -6.36 1.57 -9.11
N GLU A 84 -6.87 1.68 -10.34
CA GLU A 84 -7.08 2.95 -11.04
C GLU A 84 -8.32 3.73 -10.54
N GLU A 85 -9.00 3.20 -9.55
CA GLU A 85 -10.10 3.92 -8.91
C GLU A 85 -9.57 5.15 -8.18
N GLU A 86 -10.18 6.32 -8.43
CA GLU A 86 -9.89 7.52 -7.67
C GLU A 86 -10.36 7.35 -6.23
N PRO A 87 -9.50 7.64 -5.22
CA PRO A 87 -9.92 7.56 -3.84
C PRO A 87 -11.07 8.52 -3.54
N ILE A 88 -12.15 8.03 -2.95
CA ILE A 88 -13.27 8.85 -2.49
C ILE A 88 -12.77 9.81 -1.43
N LYS A 89 -13.10 11.08 -1.58
CA LYS A 89 -12.81 12.08 -0.55
C LYS A 89 -13.77 11.86 0.62
N PRO A 90 -13.25 11.70 1.85
CA PRO A 90 -14.11 11.62 3.03
C PRO A 90 -14.94 12.90 3.17
N ASP A 91 -16.18 12.74 3.58
CA ASP A 91 -17.02 13.87 3.97
C ASP A 91 -16.53 14.43 5.31
N GLU A 92 -15.91 15.61 5.28
CA GLU A 92 -15.38 16.28 6.46
C GLU A 92 -16.48 16.91 7.33
N THR A 93 -17.72 16.93 6.84
CA THR A 93 -18.87 17.53 7.57
C THR A 93 -19.47 16.58 8.60
N LEU A 94 -19.13 15.29 8.53
CA LEU A 94 -19.60 14.31 9.51
C LEU A 94 -18.97 14.57 10.88
N GLU A 95 -19.80 14.66 11.92
CA GLU A 95 -19.41 14.94 13.31
C GLU A 95 -18.42 13.94 13.92
N CYS A 96 -18.19 12.81 13.26
CA CYS A 96 -17.24 11.75 13.66
C CYS A 96 -15.82 11.92 13.12
N SER A 97 -15.41 13.15 12.82
CA SER A 97 -14.03 13.38 12.38
C SER A 97 -13.05 13.25 13.55
N CYS A 98 -11.92 12.57 13.36
CA CYS A 98 -10.85 12.50 14.36
C CYS A 98 -10.26 13.88 14.74
N LYS A 99 -10.63 14.93 14.02
CA LYS A 99 -10.26 16.32 14.35
C LYS A 99 -11.09 16.86 15.50
N THR A 100 -12.36 16.45 15.60
CA THR A 100 -13.33 16.96 16.58
C THR A 100 -13.63 15.95 17.69
N ASN A 101 -13.63 14.66 17.40
CA ASN A 101 -14.04 13.62 18.34
C ASN A 101 -13.11 12.40 18.26
N CYS A 102 -11.93 12.53 18.87
CA CYS A 102 -10.92 11.46 18.86
C CYS A 102 -11.22 10.41 19.93
N ILE A 103 -11.49 9.17 19.52
CA ILE A 103 -11.71 8.00 20.39
C ILE A 103 -10.42 7.19 20.65
N CYS A 104 -9.27 7.68 20.21
CA CYS A 104 -7.99 6.98 20.45
C CYS A 104 -7.64 6.98 21.93
N PRO A 105 -7.04 5.88 22.46
CA PRO A 105 -6.60 5.82 23.84
C PRO A 105 -5.64 6.97 24.19
N PRO A 106 -5.68 7.49 25.43
CA PRO A 106 -4.74 8.52 25.90
C PRO A 106 -3.30 8.02 25.76
N GLY A 107 -2.38 8.87 25.26
CA GLY A 107 -0.96 8.51 25.13
C GLY A 107 -0.57 7.87 23.81
N THR A 108 -1.48 7.72 22.84
CA THR A 108 -1.14 7.20 21.51
C THR A 108 -0.11 8.10 20.82
N LYS A 109 1.06 7.56 20.47
CA LYS A 109 2.16 8.31 19.82
C LYS A 109 1.79 8.87 18.45
N ARG A 110 0.81 8.29 17.76
CA ARG A 110 0.29 8.74 16.46
C ARG A 110 -1.01 9.51 16.64
N LYS A 111 -0.96 10.82 16.50
CA LYS A 111 -2.17 11.68 16.54
C LYS A 111 -2.84 11.71 15.17
N CYS A 112 -4.06 11.19 15.07
CA CYS A 112 -4.89 11.24 13.85
C CYS A 112 -5.14 12.67 13.37
N SER A 113 -5.22 13.64 14.29
CA SER A 113 -5.37 15.07 14.00
C SER A 113 -4.25 15.65 13.11
N LYS A 114 -3.09 14.97 13.02
CA LYS A 114 -1.98 15.38 12.14
C LYS A 114 -2.03 14.71 10.76
N ARG A 115 -2.96 13.79 10.51
CA ARG A 115 -3.14 13.18 9.18
C ARG A 115 -4.00 14.10 8.33
N ASN A 116 -3.59 14.29 7.07
CA ASN A 116 -4.37 15.06 6.11
C ASN A 116 -5.73 14.39 5.82
N GLN A 117 -5.81 13.07 6.00
CA GLN A 117 -7.01 12.29 5.71
C GLN A 117 -7.00 10.99 6.52
N VAL A 118 -8.15 10.59 7.07
CA VAL A 118 -8.37 9.25 7.65
C VAL A 118 -8.91 8.35 6.54
N PRO A 119 -8.18 7.30 6.14
CA PRO A 119 -8.67 6.40 5.10
C PRO A 119 -9.83 5.56 5.63
N GLY A 120 -10.93 5.53 4.87
CA GLY A 120 -12.00 4.54 5.03
C GLY A 120 -11.63 3.25 4.31
N SER A 121 -12.24 2.13 4.72
CA SER A 121 -12.06 0.84 4.07
C SER A 121 -13.31 -0.01 4.22
N ILE A 122 -13.64 -0.77 3.18
CA ILE A 122 -14.65 -1.83 3.22
C ILE A 122 -13.94 -3.17 3.09
N SER A 123 -14.42 -4.19 3.82
CA SER A 123 -13.70 -5.44 4.06
C SER A 123 -13.23 -6.18 2.80
N PHE A 124 -14.02 -6.17 1.73
CA PHE A 124 -13.70 -6.92 0.50
C PHE A 124 -12.66 -6.24 -0.40
N VAL A 125 -12.45 -4.93 -0.33
CA VAL A 125 -11.49 -4.24 -1.19
C VAL A 125 -10.04 -4.54 -0.80
N PRO A 126 -9.59 -4.34 0.47
CA PRO A 126 -8.24 -4.73 0.85
C PRO A 126 -8.02 -6.25 0.78
N SER A 127 -9.06 -7.05 1.06
CA SER A 127 -8.96 -8.51 0.99
C SER A 127 -8.68 -8.98 -0.43
N THR A 128 -9.36 -8.42 -1.43
CA THR A 128 -9.10 -8.71 -2.86
C THR A 128 -7.67 -8.31 -3.25
N ALA A 129 -7.23 -7.13 -2.83
CA ALA A 129 -5.85 -6.68 -3.09
C ALA A 129 -4.80 -7.57 -2.43
N GLY A 130 -5.11 -8.17 -1.29
CA GLY A 130 -4.23 -9.13 -0.61
C GLY A 130 -4.24 -10.53 -1.25
N ALA A 131 -5.37 -10.95 -1.84
CA ALA A 131 -5.50 -12.25 -2.49
C ALA A 131 -4.97 -12.26 -3.94
N ALA A 132 -5.12 -11.18 -4.68
CA ALA A 132 -4.73 -11.09 -6.09
C ALA A 132 -3.24 -11.40 -6.36
N PRO A 133 -2.27 -11.10 -5.49
CA PRO A 133 -0.87 -11.48 -5.69
C PRO A 133 -0.59 -12.96 -5.71
N ILE A 134 -1.52 -13.79 -5.22
CA ILE A 134 -1.35 -15.25 -5.14
C ILE A 134 -1.57 -15.89 -6.51
N LEU A 135 -2.43 -15.33 -7.34
CA LEU A 135 -2.81 -15.87 -8.64
C LEU A 135 -1.67 -15.96 -9.68
N PRO A 136 -0.69 -15.03 -9.76
CA PRO A 136 0.39 -15.10 -10.75
C PRO A 136 1.60 -15.91 -10.31
N ILE A 137 1.58 -16.60 -9.17
CA ILE A 137 2.73 -17.38 -8.68
C ILE A 137 2.83 -18.71 -9.43
N GLU A 138 1.76 -19.15 -10.08
CA GLU A 138 1.67 -20.42 -10.81
C GLU A 138 1.97 -20.32 -12.31
N ALA A 139 2.45 -19.16 -12.78
CA ALA A 139 2.74 -18.94 -14.20
C ALA A 139 4.22 -18.75 -14.49
#